data_3606ffd2622ccf64cdc1d3925c3658d4
#
_entry.id   3606ffd2622ccf64cdc1d3925c3658d4
#
_cell.length_a   1.000
_cell.length_b   1.000
_cell.length_c   1.000
_cell.angle_alpha   90.00
_cell.angle_beta   90.00
_cell.angle_gamma   90.00
#
_symmetry.space_group_name_H-M   'P 1'
#
loop_
_entity.id
_entity.type
_entity.pdbx_description
1 polymer ?
#
loop_
_entity_poly.entity_id
_entity_poly.type
_entity_poly.pdbx_seq_one_letter_code
_entity_poly.pdbx_strand_id
1 'polypeptide(L)'
;RITVRHRGNNSVPKRKFLSIDLKHSVRNLKWILLQIRPSTRRTAYVGLILYENGLFSYILLAKDSIIGMIWTPFKYGRFFLKEVGLGFPLSKAKEGISVFNVENKLGCGGIFGRSAGVSIKILNSFVNRYNKILIKLSSGDEYLINANCMATLGVVSNSDFWSRDLKKAGVKRYYGFRSFVRGVAMNPVDHAHGEEHAVESFQKHQAVY
;
A
#
# COMPACT_ATOMS: atom_id res chain seq x y z
N ARG A 1 -13.53 -22.76 3.80
CA ARG A 1 -12.30 -22.21 4.41
C ARG A 1 -12.24 -20.70 4.22
N ILE A 2 -12.08 -19.93 5.28
CA ILE A 2 -12.19 -18.46 5.30
C ILE A 2 -10.86 -17.84 4.86
N THR A 3 -10.31 -18.25 3.74
CA THR A 3 -9.04 -17.72 3.23
C THR A 3 -9.21 -16.66 2.14
N VAL A 4 -10.44 -16.44 1.67
CA VAL A 4 -10.73 -15.55 0.55
C VAL A 4 -11.86 -14.60 0.93
N ARG A 5 -11.50 -13.41 1.42
CA ARG A 5 -12.47 -12.34 1.75
C ARG A 5 -12.27 -11.16 0.80
N HIS A 6 -13.35 -10.40 0.56
CA HIS A 6 -13.35 -9.17 -0.24
C HIS A 6 -12.75 -9.30 -1.66
N ARG A 7 -12.68 -10.52 -2.20
CA ARG A 7 -12.30 -10.74 -3.59
C ARG A 7 -13.55 -10.79 -4.46
N GLY A 8 -13.92 -9.68 -5.01
CA GLY A 8 -15.06 -9.58 -5.91
C GLY A 8 -14.88 -8.44 -6.88
N ASN A 9 -14.58 -8.75 -8.11
CA ASN A 9 -14.51 -7.75 -9.18
C ASN A 9 -15.28 -8.26 -10.42
N ASN A 10 -16.45 -8.85 -10.19
CA ASN A 10 -17.25 -9.42 -11.27
C ASN A 10 -17.99 -8.35 -12.09
N SER A 11 -18.05 -7.10 -11.61
CA SER A 11 -18.78 -6.01 -12.28
C SER A 11 -17.90 -5.13 -13.16
N VAL A 12 -16.59 -5.27 -13.09
CA VAL A 12 -15.67 -4.55 -13.95
C VAL A 12 -15.23 -5.51 -15.06
N PRO A 13 -15.38 -5.12 -16.35
CA PRO A 13 -14.88 -5.95 -17.44
C PRO A 13 -13.44 -6.34 -17.12
N LYS A 14 -13.05 -7.58 -17.47
CA LYS A 14 -11.72 -8.18 -17.19
C LYS A 14 -10.60 -7.26 -17.65
N ARG A 15 -10.41 -6.14 -16.95
CA ARG A 15 -9.31 -5.21 -17.21
C ARG A 15 -8.03 -5.98 -16.92
N LYS A 16 -7.11 -5.98 -17.87
CA LYS A 16 -5.79 -6.58 -17.70
C LYS A 16 -5.19 -6.04 -16.41
N PHE A 17 -4.76 -6.95 -15.55
CA PHE A 17 -4.11 -6.57 -14.30
C PHE A 17 -2.78 -5.89 -14.63
N LEU A 18 -2.62 -4.66 -14.18
CA LEU A 18 -1.35 -3.97 -14.31
C LEU A 18 -0.38 -4.56 -13.29
N SER A 19 0.72 -5.11 -13.75
CA SER A 19 1.85 -5.49 -12.90
C SER A 19 2.58 -4.23 -12.46
N ILE A 20 2.64 -3.99 -11.15
CA ILE A 20 3.28 -2.80 -10.57
C ILE A 20 4.68 -3.19 -10.13
N ASP A 21 5.67 -2.47 -10.62
CA ASP A 21 7.07 -2.61 -10.20
C ASP A 21 7.28 -1.89 -8.86
N LEU A 22 7.35 -2.67 -7.80
CA LEU A 22 7.64 -2.19 -6.45
C LEU A 22 9.14 -2.05 -6.16
N LYS A 23 9.98 -2.44 -7.12
CA LYS A 23 11.45 -2.36 -7.05
C LYS A 23 12.03 -1.19 -7.83
N HIS A 24 11.21 -0.28 -8.35
CA HIS A 24 11.66 0.83 -9.19
C HIS A 24 12.74 1.69 -8.52
N SER A 25 12.66 1.87 -7.20
CA SER A 25 13.65 2.63 -6.42
C SER A 25 15.03 1.97 -6.40
N VAL A 26 15.11 0.66 -6.59
CA VAL A 26 16.38 -0.10 -6.62
C VAL A 26 17.07 0.01 -7.98
N ARG A 27 16.34 0.26 -9.07
CA ARG A 27 16.86 0.19 -10.44
C ARG A 27 17.83 1.30 -10.80
N ASN A 28 17.90 2.37 -10.03
CA ASN A 28 18.87 3.46 -10.22
C ASN A 28 19.00 3.98 -11.68
N LEU A 29 17.88 4.03 -12.40
CA LEU A 29 17.75 4.50 -13.77
C LEU A 29 16.92 5.78 -13.83
N LYS A 30 17.25 6.68 -14.76
CA LYS A 30 16.37 7.82 -15.06
C LYS A 30 15.07 7.32 -15.66
N TRP A 31 13.98 7.99 -15.36
CA TRP A 31 12.68 7.69 -15.94
C TRP A 31 11.79 8.93 -16.04
N ILE A 32 10.87 8.88 -16.98
CA ILE A 32 9.86 9.91 -17.23
C ILE A 32 8.47 9.33 -17.01
N LEU A 33 7.57 10.10 -16.40
CA LEU A 33 6.16 9.74 -16.24
C LEU A 33 5.37 10.08 -17.49
N LEU A 34 4.85 9.06 -18.17
CA LEU A 34 4.06 9.22 -19.39
C LEU A 34 2.56 9.31 -19.14
N GLN A 35 2.03 8.54 -18.19
CA GLN A 35 0.59 8.46 -17.96
C GLN A 35 0.26 8.11 -16.51
N ILE A 36 -0.84 8.67 -16.01
CA ILE A 36 -1.42 8.34 -14.70
C ILE A 36 -2.69 7.52 -14.93
N ARG A 37 -2.82 6.38 -14.25
CA ARG A 37 -4.00 5.49 -14.34
C ARG A 37 -4.49 5.05 -12.97
N PRO A 38 -5.82 4.88 -12.80
CA PRO A 38 -6.35 4.16 -11.65
C PRO A 38 -6.00 2.67 -11.76
N SER A 39 -5.69 2.04 -10.64
CA SER A 39 -5.45 0.60 -10.55
C SER A 39 -6.70 -0.14 -10.09
N THR A 40 -6.99 -1.30 -10.68
CA THR A 40 -8.12 -2.15 -10.25
C THR A 40 -7.86 -2.89 -8.93
N ARG A 41 -6.60 -3.04 -8.54
CA ARG A 41 -6.18 -3.77 -7.34
C ARG A 41 -5.68 -2.88 -6.21
N ARG A 42 -5.46 -1.59 -6.48
CA ARG A 42 -4.94 -0.64 -5.50
C ARG A 42 -5.80 0.60 -5.43
N THR A 43 -5.86 1.19 -4.26
CA THR A 43 -6.54 2.46 -4.02
C THR A 43 -5.76 3.66 -4.54
N ALA A 44 -4.44 3.54 -4.64
CA ALA A 44 -3.55 4.56 -5.17
C ALA A 44 -3.51 4.57 -6.70
N TYR A 45 -3.15 5.71 -7.30
CA TYR A 45 -2.87 5.81 -8.72
C TYR A 45 -1.54 5.15 -9.07
N VAL A 46 -1.48 4.68 -10.31
CA VAL A 46 -0.31 4.02 -10.89
C VAL A 46 0.14 4.82 -12.11
N GLY A 47 1.45 5.04 -12.22
CA GLY A 47 2.06 5.73 -13.34
C GLY A 47 2.72 4.78 -14.31
N LEU A 48 2.46 4.97 -15.61
CA LEU A 48 3.27 4.39 -16.66
C LEU A 48 4.53 5.23 -16.82
N ILE A 49 5.67 4.64 -16.62
CA ILE A 49 6.97 5.27 -16.77
C ILE A 49 7.77 4.65 -17.91
N LEU A 50 8.61 5.46 -18.51
CA LEU A 50 9.64 5.05 -19.48
C LEU A 50 11.01 5.28 -18.85
N TYR A 51 11.80 4.22 -18.75
CA TYR A 51 13.20 4.31 -18.33
C TYR A 51 14.11 4.76 -19.49
N GLU A 52 15.29 5.28 -19.16
CA GLU A 52 16.31 5.70 -20.14
C GLU A 52 16.79 4.56 -21.06
N ASN A 53 16.62 3.30 -20.64
CA ASN A 53 16.93 2.12 -21.44
C ASN A 53 15.80 1.66 -22.37
N GLY A 54 14.72 2.46 -22.51
CA GLY A 54 13.57 2.15 -23.36
C GLY A 54 12.51 1.21 -22.75
N LEU A 55 12.71 0.72 -21.52
CA LEU A 55 11.75 -0.17 -20.86
C LEU A 55 10.59 0.61 -20.27
N PHE A 56 9.39 0.09 -20.45
CA PHE A 56 8.17 0.58 -19.79
C PHE A 56 7.90 -0.19 -18.50
N SER A 57 7.43 0.52 -17.48
CA SER A 57 6.98 -0.09 -16.24
C SER A 57 5.85 0.69 -15.61
N TYR A 58 5.08 0.02 -14.74
CA TYR A 58 4.08 0.69 -13.90
C TYR A 58 4.61 0.81 -12.49
N ILE A 59 4.59 2.01 -11.94
CA ILE A 59 5.02 2.28 -10.57
C ILE A 59 3.90 2.86 -9.72
N LEU A 60 4.05 2.79 -8.41
CA LEU A 60 3.20 3.47 -7.44
C LEU A 60 3.55 4.95 -7.43
N LEU A 61 2.58 5.82 -7.68
CA LEU A 61 2.80 7.26 -7.75
C LEU A 61 2.76 7.94 -6.39
N ALA A 62 3.58 8.97 -6.25
CA ALA A 62 3.50 9.93 -5.17
C ALA A 62 2.31 10.90 -5.38
N LYS A 63 1.85 11.54 -4.30
CA LYS A 63 0.98 12.69 -4.36
C LYS A 63 1.66 13.79 -5.18
N ASP A 64 0.89 14.56 -5.91
CA ASP A 64 1.36 15.70 -6.72
C ASP A 64 2.31 15.34 -7.88
N SER A 65 2.35 14.06 -8.30
CA SER A 65 3.05 13.65 -9.51
C SER A 65 2.35 14.18 -10.76
N ILE A 66 3.09 14.80 -11.69
CA ILE A 66 2.60 15.40 -12.92
C ILE A 66 3.18 14.64 -14.12
N ILE A 67 2.36 14.46 -15.17
CA ILE A 67 2.82 13.85 -16.43
C ILE A 67 3.96 14.69 -17.02
N GLY A 68 4.99 14.03 -17.54
CA GLY A 68 6.19 14.66 -18.07
C GLY A 68 7.29 14.91 -17.04
N MET A 69 7.05 14.70 -15.76
CA MET A 69 8.09 14.75 -14.74
C MET A 69 9.19 13.73 -15.03
N ILE A 70 10.44 14.15 -14.87
CA ILE A 70 11.63 13.33 -15.04
C ILE A 70 12.28 13.14 -13.67
N TRP A 71 12.56 11.90 -13.32
CA TRP A 71 13.29 11.55 -12.10
C TRP A 71 14.66 11.02 -12.44
N THR A 72 15.65 11.55 -11.74
CA THR A 72 17.04 11.10 -11.86
C THR A 72 17.39 10.20 -10.67
N PRO A 73 18.16 9.13 -10.89
CA PRO A 73 18.57 8.27 -9.79
C PRO A 73 19.51 9.02 -8.82
N PHE A 74 19.52 8.54 -7.60
CA PHE A 74 20.35 9.07 -6.50
C PHE A 74 21.85 8.86 -6.73
N LYS A 75 22.40 9.10 -7.93
CA LYS A 75 23.81 8.81 -8.23
C LYS A 75 24.81 9.88 -7.75
N TYR A 76 24.38 11.11 -7.49
CA TYR A 76 25.32 12.25 -7.46
C TYR A 76 25.34 13.08 -6.17
N GLY A 77 25.07 12.48 -5.00
CA GLY A 77 25.33 13.14 -3.72
C GLY A 77 24.55 14.43 -3.41
N ARG A 78 23.82 14.99 -4.35
CA ARG A 78 22.95 16.13 -4.16
C ARG A 78 21.55 15.66 -3.82
N PHE A 79 21.29 15.51 -2.52
CA PHE A 79 19.98 15.17 -2.01
C PHE A 79 19.09 16.42 -2.04
N PHE A 80 18.41 16.65 -3.13
CA PHE A 80 17.30 17.60 -3.17
C PHE A 80 16.09 16.93 -2.53
N LEU A 81 15.89 17.15 -1.24
CA LEU A 81 14.74 16.70 -0.44
C LEU A 81 13.37 17.20 -0.97
N LYS A 82 13.34 17.88 -2.11
CA LYS A 82 12.16 18.49 -2.70
C LYS A 82 11.53 17.63 -3.81
N GLU A 83 12.21 16.63 -4.33
CA GLU A 83 11.69 15.81 -5.44
C GLU A 83 10.84 14.66 -4.92
N VAL A 84 9.55 14.93 -4.78
CA VAL A 84 8.55 13.91 -4.41
C VAL A 84 8.56 12.79 -5.46
N GLY A 85 8.56 11.52 -5.00
CA GLY A 85 8.63 10.35 -5.87
C GLY A 85 10.04 9.80 -6.12
N LEU A 86 11.07 10.44 -5.58
CA LEU A 86 12.46 9.97 -5.68
C LEU A 86 12.67 8.73 -4.80
N GLY A 87 13.24 7.67 -5.40
CA GLY A 87 13.69 6.48 -4.67
C GLY A 87 15.10 6.68 -4.09
N PHE A 88 15.30 6.37 -2.81
CA PHE A 88 16.58 6.55 -2.13
C PHE A 88 16.75 5.54 -0.98
N PRO A 89 17.99 5.25 -0.54
CA PRO A 89 18.23 4.41 0.63
C PRO A 89 17.92 5.16 1.91
N LEU A 90 17.30 4.48 2.87
CA LEU A 90 16.90 5.07 4.16
C LEU A 90 18.07 5.71 4.91
N SER A 91 19.30 5.23 4.73
CA SER A 91 20.52 5.80 5.35
C SER A 91 20.76 7.28 5.02
N LYS A 92 20.17 7.77 3.93
CA LYS A 92 20.26 9.18 3.51
C LYS A 92 19.05 10.01 3.92
N ALA A 93 18.09 9.40 4.60
CA ALA A 93 16.89 10.09 5.05
C ALA A 93 17.20 10.99 6.25
N LYS A 94 16.51 12.13 6.31
CA LYS A 94 16.48 12.97 7.51
C LYS A 94 15.29 12.61 8.38
N GLU A 95 15.39 12.89 9.66
CA GLU A 95 14.28 12.72 10.61
C GLU A 95 13.07 13.57 10.23
N GLY A 96 11.88 13.06 10.52
CA GLY A 96 10.61 13.73 10.25
C GLY A 96 10.14 13.67 8.80
N ILE A 97 10.97 13.15 7.87
CA ILE A 97 10.58 13.04 6.46
C ILE A 97 9.52 11.96 6.28
N SER A 98 8.54 12.27 5.42
CA SER A 98 7.52 11.30 4.98
C SER A 98 8.02 10.51 3.78
N VAL A 99 7.92 9.20 3.86
CA VAL A 99 8.31 8.25 2.81
C VAL A 99 7.20 7.24 2.57
N PHE A 100 7.21 6.58 1.43
CA PHE A 100 6.30 5.49 1.09
C PHE A 100 7.02 4.40 0.30
N ASN A 101 6.33 3.29 0.00
CA ASN A 101 6.90 2.15 -0.73
C ASN A 101 8.22 1.65 -0.13
N VAL A 102 8.26 1.52 1.19
CA VAL A 102 9.47 1.16 1.95
C VAL A 102 9.70 -0.35 1.90
N GLU A 103 10.93 -0.76 1.66
CA GLU A 103 11.36 -2.16 1.72
C GLU A 103 11.48 -2.64 3.17
N ASN A 104 11.14 -3.90 3.40
CA ASN A 104 11.42 -4.57 4.67
C ASN A 104 12.81 -5.24 4.68
N LYS A 105 13.17 -5.84 3.55
CA LYS A 105 14.48 -6.46 3.31
C LYS A 105 15.07 -5.88 2.04
N LEU A 106 16.37 -5.74 2.01
CA LEU A 106 17.10 -5.19 0.88
C LEU A 106 16.76 -5.93 -0.43
N GLY A 107 16.36 -5.18 -1.46
CA GLY A 107 16.07 -5.70 -2.80
C GLY A 107 14.76 -6.50 -2.95
N CYS A 108 13.96 -6.64 -1.90
CA CYS A 108 12.66 -7.33 -1.98
C CYS A 108 11.56 -6.49 -2.63
N GLY A 109 11.78 -5.18 -2.76
CA GLY A 109 10.77 -4.22 -3.19
C GLY A 109 9.91 -3.71 -2.04
N GLY A 110 9.18 -2.63 -2.28
CA GLY A 110 8.37 -1.95 -1.27
C GLY A 110 7.25 -2.82 -0.72
N ILE A 111 7.18 -2.91 0.60
CA ILE A 111 6.15 -3.65 1.33
C ILE A 111 5.26 -2.69 2.12
N PHE A 112 5.85 -1.74 2.82
CA PHE A 112 5.16 -0.78 3.68
C PHE A 112 4.74 0.48 2.92
N GLY A 113 3.62 1.13 3.33
CA GLY A 113 3.17 2.42 2.80
C GLY A 113 2.78 2.38 1.32
N ARG A 114 1.82 1.53 0.93
CA ARG A 114 1.40 1.37 -0.47
C ARG A 114 -0.05 1.77 -0.76
N SER A 115 -0.85 2.02 0.26
CA SER A 115 -2.25 2.41 0.12
C SER A 115 -2.38 3.90 -0.14
N ALA A 116 -3.49 4.33 -0.75
CA ALA A 116 -3.78 5.73 -1.06
C ALA A 116 -3.65 6.64 0.18
N GLY A 117 -2.95 7.76 0.03
CA GLY A 117 -2.76 8.76 1.07
C GLY A 117 -1.84 8.36 2.23
N VAL A 118 -1.27 7.15 2.21
CA VAL A 118 -0.40 6.67 3.29
C VAL A 118 0.99 7.26 3.18
N SER A 119 1.56 7.63 4.31
CA SER A 119 2.97 7.96 4.48
C SER A 119 3.53 7.31 5.73
N ILE A 120 4.81 7.09 5.74
CA ILE A 120 5.61 6.55 6.84
C ILE A 120 6.55 7.65 7.29
N LYS A 121 6.65 7.91 8.58
CA LYS A 121 7.58 8.89 9.13
C LYS A 121 8.86 8.23 9.60
N ILE A 122 9.98 8.86 9.32
CA ILE A 122 11.28 8.46 9.85
C ILE A 122 11.42 9.15 11.20
N LEU A 123 11.53 8.35 12.28
CA LEU A 123 11.66 8.88 13.64
C LEU A 123 13.12 9.13 14.01
N ASN A 124 14.00 8.21 13.65
CA ASN A 124 15.41 8.31 13.94
C ASN A 124 16.22 7.95 12.70
N SER A 125 17.03 8.89 12.23
CA SER A 125 17.92 8.75 11.07
C SER A 125 19.33 8.33 11.48
N PHE A 126 19.66 8.34 12.78
CA PHE A 126 20.95 7.85 13.25
C PHE A 126 21.04 6.35 13.04
N VAL A 127 21.96 5.96 12.20
CA VAL A 127 22.27 4.57 11.97
C VAL A 127 22.85 3.99 13.26
N ASN A 128 22.06 3.20 13.97
CA ASN A 128 22.52 2.49 15.17
C ASN A 128 23.70 1.58 14.82
N ARG A 129 24.45 1.10 15.84
CA ARG A 129 25.54 0.12 15.66
C ARG A 129 25.15 -1.07 14.78
N TYR A 130 23.86 -1.39 14.66
CA TYR A 130 23.31 -2.47 13.85
C TYR A 130 22.87 -2.04 12.44
N ASN A 131 23.20 -0.83 11.98
CA ASN A 131 22.78 -0.29 10.67
C ASN A 131 21.26 -0.30 10.47
N LYS A 132 20.48 0.08 11.50
CA LYS A 132 19.02 0.12 11.49
C LYS A 132 18.48 1.53 11.72
N ILE A 133 17.35 1.82 11.11
CA ILE A 133 16.59 3.08 11.22
C ILE A 133 15.21 2.79 11.78
N LEU A 134 14.73 3.66 12.67
CA LEU A 134 13.41 3.57 13.25
C LEU A 134 12.41 4.33 12.38
N ILE A 135 11.39 3.62 11.94
CA ILE A 135 10.27 4.18 11.16
C ILE A 135 8.96 4.00 11.90
N LYS A 136 8.02 4.95 11.71
CA LYS A 136 6.66 4.89 12.23
C LYS A 136 5.67 4.73 11.10
N LEU A 137 4.91 3.64 11.11
CA LEU A 137 3.85 3.38 10.15
C LEU A 137 2.62 4.25 10.42
N SER A 138 1.72 4.32 9.45
CA SER A 138 0.43 5.01 9.60
C SER A 138 -0.51 4.37 10.62
N SER A 139 -0.30 3.10 10.97
CA SER A 139 -1.00 2.38 12.06
C SER A 139 -0.58 2.85 13.44
N GLY A 140 0.56 3.54 13.56
CA GLY A 140 1.18 3.91 14.84
C GLY A 140 2.33 2.98 15.23
N ASP A 141 2.43 1.79 14.65
CA ASP A 141 3.48 0.82 14.94
C ASP A 141 4.86 1.33 14.51
N GLU A 142 5.87 0.97 15.28
CA GLU A 142 7.26 1.34 15.06
C GLU A 142 8.08 0.11 14.67
N TYR A 143 8.90 0.26 13.63
CA TYR A 143 9.73 -0.81 13.09
C TYR A 143 11.18 -0.38 12.92
N LEU A 144 12.10 -1.27 13.27
CA LEU A 144 13.52 -1.13 12.98
C LEU A 144 13.85 -1.82 11.65
N ILE A 145 14.20 -1.04 10.64
CA ILE A 145 14.52 -1.50 9.28
C ILE A 145 15.99 -1.23 8.97
N ASN A 146 16.58 -2.06 8.11
CA ASN A 146 17.95 -1.87 7.66
C ASN A 146 18.09 -0.53 6.91
N ALA A 147 19.11 0.24 7.23
CA ALA A 147 19.36 1.56 6.68
C ALA A 147 19.62 1.54 5.16
N ASN A 148 20.04 0.42 4.60
CA ASN A 148 20.24 0.27 3.15
C ASN A 148 18.96 -0.05 2.37
N CYS A 149 17.83 -0.34 3.06
CA CYS A 149 16.55 -0.54 2.40
C CYS A 149 16.11 0.71 1.65
N MET A 150 15.51 0.51 0.48
CA MET A 150 15.04 1.60 -0.35
C MET A 150 13.66 2.07 0.08
N ALA A 151 13.43 3.36 -0.08
CA ALA A 151 12.15 4.02 0.12
C ALA A 151 11.92 5.07 -0.96
N THR A 152 10.67 5.53 -1.11
CA THR A 152 10.32 6.61 -2.03
C THR A 152 9.87 7.83 -1.24
N LEU A 153 10.35 9.02 -1.60
CA LEU A 153 10.06 10.27 -0.92
C LEU A 153 8.63 10.72 -1.16
N GLY A 154 7.93 11.13 -0.11
CA GLY A 154 6.60 11.75 -0.16
C GLY A 154 5.48 10.90 0.42
N VAL A 155 4.28 11.14 -0.07
CA VAL A 155 3.01 10.51 0.32
C VAL A 155 2.43 9.80 -0.90
N VAL A 156 1.75 8.69 -0.71
CA VAL A 156 1.09 7.96 -1.81
C VAL A 156 -0.04 8.80 -2.42
N SER A 157 -0.18 8.73 -3.73
CA SER A 157 -1.23 9.42 -4.49
C SER A 157 -2.66 9.05 -4.06
N ASN A 158 -3.65 9.85 -4.51
CA ASN A 158 -5.09 9.64 -4.25
C ASN A 158 -5.44 9.71 -2.76
N SER A 159 -4.90 10.70 -2.04
CA SER A 159 -5.11 10.90 -0.60
C SER A 159 -6.58 10.98 -0.20
N ASP A 160 -7.43 11.49 -1.08
CA ASP A 160 -8.85 11.73 -0.81
C ASP A 160 -9.73 10.49 -1.06
N PHE A 161 -9.10 9.35 -1.34
CA PHE A 161 -9.83 8.10 -1.62
C PHE A 161 -10.77 7.71 -0.47
N TRP A 162 -10.33 7.87 0.76
CA TRP A 162 -11.07 7.45 1.95
C TRP A 162 -12.13 8.46 2.42
N SER A 163 -12.02 9.71 2.00
CA SER A 163 -13.00 10.77 2.30
C SER A 163 -14.16 10.82 1.30
N ARG A 164 -14.14 9.99 0.24
CA ARG A 164 -15.21 9.93 -0.74
C ARG A 164 -16.49 9.33 -0.16
N ASP A 165 -17.58 10.05 -0.26
CA ASP A 165 -18.90 9.53 0.06
C ASP A 165 -19.34 8.50 -1.00
N LEU A 166 -19.53 7.27 -0.58
CA LEU A 166 -19.93 6.17 -1.46
C LEU A 166 -21.45 6.13 -1.76
N LYS A 167 -22.26 6.91 -1.03
CA LYS A 167 -23.73 7.07 -1.17
C LYS A 167 -24.53 5.76 -1.18
N LYS A 168 -24.14 4.74 -1.95
CA LYS A 168 -24.83 3.46 -2.13
C LYS A 168 -23.93 2.28 -1.86
N ALA A 169 -24.44 1.21 -1.24
CA ALA A 169 -23.72 -0.04 -0.99
C ALA A 169 -23.14 -0.66 -2.28
N GLY A 170 -23.85 -0.52 -3.41
CA GLY A 170 -23.41 -1.00 -4.72
C GLY A 170 -22.10 -0.35 -5.21
N VAL A 171 -21.84 0.90 -4.85
CA VAL A 171 -20.58 1.58 -5.23
C VAL A 171 -19.38 0.88 -4.58
N LYS A 172 -19.48 0.47 -3.34
CA LYS A 172 -18.43 -0.31 -2.66
C LYS A 172 -18.16 -1.64 -3.39
N ARG A 173 -19.21 -2.25 -3.95
CA ARG A 173 -19.10 -3.47 -4.78
C ARG A 173 -18.32 -3.22 -6.08
N TYR A 174 -18.48 -2.07 -6.72
CA TYR A 174 -17.70 -1.70 -7.92
C TYR A 174 -16.19 -1.58 -7.63
N TYR A 175 -15.81 -1.25 -6.40
CA TYR A 175 -14.41 -1.25 -5.98
C TYR A 175 -13.86 -2.66 -5.66
N GLY A 176 -14.69 -3.71 -5.82
CA GLY A 176 -14.27 -5.09 -5.58
C GLY A 176 -14.50 -5.59 -4.16
N PHE A 177 -15.14 -4.81 -3.29
CA PHE A 177 -15.47 -5.26 -1.95
C PHE A 177 -16.74 -6.11 -1.97
N ARG A 178 -16.69 -7.28 -1.40
CA ARG A 178 -17.87 -8.11 -1.13
C ARG A 178 -18.42 -7.84 0.27
N SER A 179 -19.69 -8.15 0.46
CA SER A 179 -20.30 -8.18 1.80
C SER A 179 -19.54 -9.15 2.70
N PHE A 180 -19.45 -8.79 3.96
CA PHE A 180 -18.79 -9.58 5.00
C PHE A 180 -19.86 -10.14 5.93
N VAL A 181 -19.90 -11.46 6.08
CA VAL A 181 -20.78 -12.14 7.04
C VAL A 181 -19.98 -12.38 8.32
N ARG A 182 -20.57 -12.07 9.48
CA ARG A 182 -19.95 -12.34 10.78
C ARG A 182 -19.84 -13.84 11.00
N GLY A 183 -18.78 -14.32 11.66
CA GLY A 183 -18.59 -15.74 11.96
C GLY A 183 -19.71 -16.34 12.79
N VAL A 184 -20.28 -15.56 13.73
CA VAL A 184 -21.43 -15.95 14.58
C VAL A 184 -22.72 -16.22 13.75
N ALA A 185 -22.86 -15.61 12.57
CA ALA A 185 -24.00 -15.82 11.66
C ALA A 185 -23.78 -16.99 10.69
N MET A 186 -22.73 -17.76 10.87
CA MET A 186 -22.38 -18.93 10.07
C MET A 186 -22.62 -20.21 10.86
N ASN A 187 -22.67 -21.34 10.14
CA ASN A 187 -22.70 -22.66 10.77
C ASN A 187 -21.31 -23.02 11.34
N PRO A 188 -21.21 -23.96 12.31
CA PRO A 188 -19.94 -24.38 12.93
C PRO A 188 -18.92 -24.93 11.92
N VAL A 189 -19.39 -25.55 10.84
CA VAL A 189 -18.56 -26.08 9.76
C VAL A 189 -17.86 -24.93 8.97
N ASP A 190 -18.49 -23.76 8.92
CA ASP A 190 -18.02 -22.60 8.15
C ASP A 190 -17.12 -21.66 8.97
N HIS A 191 -17.34 -21.59 10.27
CA HIS A 191 -16.59 -20.72 11.18
C HIS A 191 -16.58 -21.25 12.61
N ALA A 192 -15.44 -21.08 13.32
CA ALA A 192 -15.28 -21.52 14.70
C ALA A 192 -16.26 -20.85 15.69
N HIS A 193 -16.76 -19.64 15.37
CA HIS A 193 -17.78 -18.93 16.16
C HIS A 193 -19.21 -19.20 15.66
N GLY A 194 -19.42 -20.16 14.77
CA GLY A 194 -20.74 -20.58 14.36
C GLY A 194 -21.51 -21.21 15.56
N GLU A 195 -22.83 -21.02 15.62
CA GLU A 195 -23.73 -21.68 16.59
C GLU A 195 -23.80 -21.15 18.03
N GLU A 196 -23.06 -20.13 18.45
CA GLU A 196 -23.21 -19.59 19.81
C GLU A 196 -24.65 -19.17 20.15
N HIS A 197 -25.50 -18.85 19.16
CA HIS A 197 -26.90 -18.50 19.37
C HIS A 197 -27.87 -19.70 19.41
N ALA A 198 -27.51 -20.85 18.86
CA ALA A 198 -28.39 -22.02 18.89
C ALA A 198 -28.45 -22.66 20.27
N VAL A 199 -27.33 -22.67 21.00
CA VAL A 199 -27.25 -23.23 22.36
C VAL A 199 -28.02 -22.38 23.35
N GLU A 200 -27.96 -21.06 23.29
CA GLU A 200 -28.71 -20.17 24.16
C GLU A 200 -30.23 -20.23 23.92
N SER A 201 -30.69 -20.41 22.69
CA SER A 201 -32.10 -20.56 22.39
C SER A 201 -32.66 -21.91 22.86
N PHE A 202 -31.85 -22.97 22.78
CA PHE A 202 -32.22 -24.30 23.32
C PHE A 202 -32.29 -24.31 24.85
N GLN A 203 -31.36 -23.68 25.53
CA GLN A 203 -31.39 -23.59 27.01
C GLN A 203 -32.56 -22.74 27.52
N LYS A 204 -32.93 -21.67 26.84
CA LYS A 204 -34.12 -20.86 27.20
C LYS A 204 -35.44 -21.60 26.97
N HIS A 205 -35.52 -22.54 26.03
CA HIS A 205 -36.72 -23.37 25.81
C HIS A 205 -36.85 -24.54 26.81
N GLN A 206 -35.75 -25.02 27.40
CA GLN A 206 -35.77 -26.07 28.42
C GLN A 206 -36.05 -25.53 29.83
N ALA A 207 -35.91 -24.23 30.07
CA ALA A 207 -36.20 -23.60 31.38
C ALA A 207 -37.68 -23.18 31.58
N VAL A 208 -38.56 -23.52 30.65
CA VAL A 208 -39.98 -23.13 30.66
C VAL A 208 -40.93 -24.35 30.80
N TYR A 209 -40.44 -25.55 31.14
CA TYR A 209 -41.25 -26.71 31.50
C TYR A 209 -40.92 -27.21 32.88
#